data_27e354c6714a86d140b793e083988532
#
_entry.id   27e354c6714a86d140b793e083988532
#
_cell.length_a   1.000
_cell.length_b   1.000
_cell.length_c   1.000
_cell.angle_alpha   90.00
_cell.angle_beta   90.00
_cell.angle_gamma   90.00
#
_symmetry.space_group_name_H-M   'P 1'
#
loop_
_entity.id
_entity.type
_entity.pdbx_description
1 polymer ?
#
loop_
_entity_poly.entity_id
_entity_poly.type
_entity_poly.pdbx_seq_one_letter_code
_entity_poly.pdbx_strand_id
1 'polypeptide(L)'
;PEINGNVVYCTDRSWDDAMRIIKSSNVVVVPSRMESLPTTVKEAFYLNVPVIGTDVGGIPELIKNNETGLIVPPENPSKLAQAINELLSDKEKSEKLAINGNTFVKNNLTWNVVLPKYIQFYEDLLKD
;
A
#
# COMPACT_ATOMS: atom_id res chain seq x y z
N PRO A 1 -5.87 15.99 20.86
CA PRO A 1 -4.51 16.45 20.55
C PRO A 1 -4.60 17.49 19.46
N GLU A 2 -4.04 18.68 19.70
CA GLU A 2 -3.94 19.71 18.69
C GLU A 2 -3.06 19.19 17.56
N ILE A 3 -3.61 19.15 16.35
CA ILE A 3 -2.84 18.85 15.13
C ILE A 3 -2.16 20.15 14.73
N ASN A 4 -0.93 20.35 15.21
CA ASN A 4 -0.08 21.45 14.78
C ASN A 4 0.53 21.07 13.43
N GLY A 5 -0.03 21.57 12.35
CA GLY A 5 0.48 21.31 11.00
C GLY A 5 -0.56 21.52 9.92
N ASN A 6 -0.14 21.47 8.68
CA ASN A 6 -1.01 21.58 7.52
C ASN A 6 -1.72 20.24 7.28
N VAL A 7 -2.86 20.01 7.95
CA VAL A 7 -3.73 18.86 7.68
C VAL A 7 -4.82 19.26 6.73
N VAL A 8 -4.93 18.55 5.62
CA VAL A 8 -5.99 18.72 4.64
C VAL A 8 -6.87 17.48 4.62
N TYR A 9 -8.16 17.65 4.90
CA TYR A 9 -9.16 16.59 4.75
C TYR A 9 -9.67 16.59 3.32
N CYS A 10 -9.42 15.47 2.62
CA CYS A 10 -9.90 15.26 1.24
C CYS A 10 -11.02 14.22 1.26
N THR A 11 -12.26 14.68 1.46
CA THR A 11 -13.47 13.85 1.38
C THR A 11 -14.16 14.07 0.02
N ASP A 12 -15.01 13.12 -0.36
CA ASP A 12 -15.86 13.21 -1.57
C ASP A 12 -15.07 13.45 -2.88
N ARG A 13 -13.92 12.84 -2.97
CA ARG A 13 -13.07 12.92 -4.17
C ARG A 13 -13.41 11.80 -5.15
N SER A 14 -13.30 12.11 -6.44
CA SER A 14 -13.33 11.08 -7.47
C SER A 14 -12.15 10.11 -7.31
N TRP A 15 -12.28 8.91 -7.87
CA TRP A 15 -11.15 7.95 -7.88
C TRP A 15 -9.91 8.55 -8.56
N ASP A 16 -10.09 9.27 -9.67
CA ASP A 16 -8.99 9.93 -10.39
C ASP A 16 -8.26 10.96 -9.51
N ASP A 17 -9.01 11.76 -8.74
CA ASP A 17 -8.41 12.74 -7.83
C ASP A 17 -7.67 12.05 -6.68
N ALA A 18 -8.22 10.97 -6.13
CA ALA A 18 -7.55 10.17 -5.11
C ALA A 18 -6.22 9.59 -5.64
N MET A 19 -6.21 9.06 -6.88
CA MET A 19 -4.99 8.54 -7.51
C MET A 19 -3.95 9.64 -7.74
N ARG A 20 -4.38 10.86 -8.12
CA ARG A 20 -3.45 12.01 -8.24
C ARG A 20 -2.84 12.39 -6.90
N ILE A 21 -3.62 12.40 -5.83
CA ILE A 21 -3.13 12.67 -4.47
C ILE A 21 -2.11 11.61 -4.07
N ILE A 22 -2.43 10.33 -4.21
CA ILE A 22 -1.51 9.23 -3.93
C ILE A 22 -0.22 9.41 -4.72
N LYS A 23 -0.31 9.61 -6.03
CA LYS A 23 0.86 9.74 -6.91
C LYS A 23 1.76 10.91 -6.56
N SER A 24 1.22 11.99 -6.01
CA SER A 24 1.98 13.17 -5.58
C SER A 24 2.54 13.07 -4.16
N SER A 25 2.20 12.01 -3.43
CA SER A 25 2.62 11.83 -2.04
C SER A 25 4.04 11.28 -1.96
N ASN A 26 4.80 11.70 -0.95
CA ASN A 26 6.12 11.15 -0.64
C ASN A 26 6.03 9.78 0.04
N VAL A 27 4.93 9.51 0.73
CA VAL A 27 4.63 8.25 1.40
C VAL A 27 3.13 8.11 1.58
N VAL A 28 2.61 6.90 1.43
CA VAL A 28 1.23 6.53 1.78
C VAL A 28 1.24 5.73 3.06
N VAL A 29 0.34 6.08 3.97
CA VAL A 29 0.20 5.38 5.26
C VAL A 29 -1.17 4.76 5.36
N VAL A 30 -1.23 3.47 5.69
CA VAL A 30 -2.46 2.71 5.93
C VAL A 30 -2.46 2.22 7.39
N PRO A 31 -2.86 3.08 8.35
CA PRO A 31 -2.75 2.84 9.79
C PRO A 31 -3.97 2.11 10.34
N SER A 32 -4.44 1.08 9.66
CA SER A 32 -5.65 0.35 10.00
C SER A 32 -5.50 -0.39 11.33
N ARG A 33 -6.61 -0.50 12.08
CA ARG A 33 -6.74 -1.38 13.26
C ARG A 33 -7.30 -2.74 12.89
N MET A 34 -8.04 -2.78 11.79
CA MET A 34 -8.62 -3.98 11.20
C MET A 34 -8.74 -3.76 9.70
N GLU A 35 -8.34 -4.73 8.92
CA GLU A 35 -8.33 -4.65 7.46
C GLU A 35 -8.40 -6.05 6.86
N SER A 36 -9.00 -6.18 5.68
CA SER A 36 -8.89 -7.42 4.90
C SER A 36 -7.69 -7.36 3.95
N LEU A 37 -7.86 -6.73 2.80
CA LEU A 37 -6.81 -6.60 1.78
C LEU A 37 -6.92 -5.23 1.09
N PRO A 38 -6.31 -4.17 1.65
CA PRO A 38 -6.58 -2.79 1.26
C PRO A 38 -6.19 -2.49 -0.19
N THR A 39 -7.13 -1.93 -0.95
CA THR A 39 -6.87 -1.47 -2.32
C THR A 39 -5.88 -0.32 -2.35
N THR A 40 -5.90 0.55 -1.35
CA THR A 40 -5.00 1.69 -1.24
C THR A 40 -3.52 1.30 -1.28
N VAL A 41 -3.14 0.17 -0.65
CA VAL A 41 -1.76 -0.36 -0.73
C VAL A 41 -1.42 -0.73 -2.18
N LYS A 42 -2.32 -1.44 -2.86
CA LYS A 42 -2.11 -1.88 -4.25
C LYS A 42 -2.04 -0.69 -5.22
N GLU A 43 -2.88 0.32 -5.00
CA GLU A 43 -2.92 1.56 -5.77
C GLU A 43 -1.63 2.37 -5.58
N ALA A 44 -1.17 2.54 -4.34
CA ALA A 44 0.09 3.22 -4.05
C ALA A 44 1.29 2.49 -4.67
N PHE A 45 1.36 1.17 -4.55
CA PHE A 45 2.38 0.35 -5.20
C PHE A 45 2.35 0.50 -6.72
N TYR A 46 1.16 0.44 -7.33
CA TYR A 46 1.01 0.60 -8.78
C TYR A 46 1.51 1.97 -9.26
N LEU A 47 1.28 3.01 -8.46
CA LEU A 47 1.73 4.38 -8.71
C LEU A 47 3.19 4.65 -8.32
N ASN A 48 3.92 3.63 -7.87
CA ASN A 48 5.33 3.72 -7.46
C ASN A 48 5.54 4.67 -6.28
N VAL A 49 4.63 4.60 -5.28
CA VAL A 49 4.70 5.37 -4.04
C VAL A 49 5.00 4.43 -2.87
N PRO A 50 5.96 4.76 -1.99
CA PRO A 50 6.29 3.92 -0.85
C PRO A 50 5.14 3.88 0.16
N VAL A 51 4.93 2.72 0.78
CA VAL A 51 3.81 2.46 1.69
C VAL A 51 4.30 2.03 3.06
N ILE A 52 3.63 2.56 4.08
CA ILE A 52 3.72 2.07 5.46
C ILE A 52 2.35 1.52 5.84
N GLY A 53 2.28 0.28 6.29
CA GLY A 53 1.06 -0.34 6.79
C GLY A 53 1.21 -0.84 8.22
N THR A 54 0.08 -1.10 8.87
CA THR A 54 0.05 -1.76 10.17
C THR A 54 0.01 -3.29 10.00
N ASP A 55 0.54 -4.01 10.98
CA ASP A 55 0.54 -5.48 11.03
C ASP A 55 -0.84 -6.02 11.43
N VAL A 56 -1.82 -5.87 10.53
CA VAL A 56 -3.20 -6.36 10.73
C VAL A 56 -3.77 -6.94 9.44
N GLY A 57 -4.60 -7.96 9.58
CA GLY A 57 -5.35 -8.59 8.48
C GLY A 57 -4.47 -8.99 7.30
N GLY A 58 -4.85 -8.63 6.10
CA GLY A 58 -4.12 -8.93 4.87
C GLY A 58 -3.03 -7.92 4.48
N ILE A 59 -2.76 -6.89 5.30
CA ILE A 59 -1.67 -5.94 5.00
C ILE A 59 -0.31 -6.65 4.87
N PRO A 60 0.07 -7.60 5.76
CA PRO A 60 1.34 -8.34 5.63
C PRO A 60 1.42 -9.27 4.39
N GLU A 61 0.29 -9.57 3.77
CA GLU A 61 0.28 -10.30 2.50
C GLU A 61 0.71 -9.42 1.32
N LEU A 62 0.40 -8.12 1.40
CA LEU A 62 0.76 -7.13 0.38
C LEU A 62 2.13 -6.51 0.64
N ILE A 63 2.42 -6.15 1.90
CA ILE A 63 3.65 -5.47 2.29
C ILE A 63 4.62 -6.45 2.92
N LYS A 64 5.75 -6.67 2.28
CA LYS A 64 6.90 -7.37 2.90
C LYS A 64 7.80 -6.32 3.55
N ASN A 65 7.89 -6.40 4.88
CA ASN A 65 8.60 -5.38 5.68
C ASN A 65 10.06 -5.23 5.25
N ASN A 66 10.50 -3.99 5.03
CA ASN A 66 11.81 -3.61 4.50
C ASN A 66 12.14 -4.14 3.09
N GLU A 67 11.17 -4.73 2.39
CA GLU A 67 11.34 -5.25 1.03
C GLU A 67 10.46 -4.50 0.03
N THR A 68 9.15 -4.44 0.27
CA THR A 68 8.18 -3.71 -0.59
C THR A 68 7.54 -2.50 0.09
N GLY A 69 7.74 -2.34 1.40
CA GLY A 69 7.23 -1.26 2.22
C GLY A 69 7.67 -1.43 3.67
N LEU A 70 7.09 -0.66 4.57
CA LEU A 70 7.31 -0.83 6.01
C LEU A 70 6.05 -1.31 6.72
N ILE A 71 6.22 -2.19 7.70
CA ILE A 71 5.16 -2.65 8.59
C ILE A 71 5.46 -2.18 10.01
N VAL A 72 4.44 -1.61 10.65
CA VAL A 72 4.51 -1.18 12.05
C VAL A 72 3.40 -1.84 12.87
N PRO A 73 3.58 -2.01 14.19
CA PRO A 73 2.50 -2.50 15.06
C PRO A 73 1.29 -1.57 15.00
N PRO A 74 0.06 -2.11 15.02
CA PRO A 74 -1.15 -1.30 15.16
C PRO A 74 -1.15 -0.53 16.49
N GLU A 75 -1.90 0.56 16.53
CA GLU A 75 -2.06 1.41 17.74
C GLU A 75 -0.73 1.91 18.33
N ASN A 76 0.31 2.04 17.52
CA ASN A 76 1.62 2.51 17.93
C ASN A 76 2.04 3.77 17.15
N PRO A 77 1.57 4.97 17.56
CA PRO A 77 1.89 6.22 16.87
C PRO A 77 3.39 6.53 16.84
N SER A 78 4.14 6.12 17.87
CA SER A 78 5.59 6.34 17.92
C SER A 78 6.32 5.56 16.83
N LYS A 79 5.99 4.29 16.66
CA LYS A 79 6.58 3.46 15.58
C LYS A 79 6.17 3.94 14.21
N LEU A 80 4.92 4.38 14.06
CA LEU A 80 4.45 4.96 12.81
C LEU A 80 5.22 6.24 12.45
N ALA A 81 5.39 7.15 13.42
CA ALA A 81 6.17 8.37 13.21
C ALA A 81 7.63 8.09 12.86
N GLN A 82 8.25 7.09 13.51
CA GLN A 82 9.61 6.65 13.18
C GLN A 82 9.71 6.16 11.72
N ALA A 83 8.78 5.31 11.29
CA ALA A 83 8.76 4.78 9.92
C ALA A 83 8.52 5.88 8.88
N ILE A 84 7.64 6.86 9.16
CA ILE A 84 7.42 8.01 8.29
C ILE A 84 8.72 8.82 8.14
N ASN A 85 9.34 9.18 9.27
CA ASN A 85 10.59 9.96 9.26
C ASN A 85 11.72 9.21 8.54
N GLU A 86 11.79 7.89 8.70
CA GLU A 86 12.76 7.05 7.99
C GLU A 86 12.62 7.18 6.48
N LEU A 87 11.40 7.01 5.93
CA LEU A 87 11.18 7.10 4.48
C LEU A 87 11.30 8.53 3.94
N LEU A 88 11.04 9.55 4.75
CA LEU A 88 11.21 10.94 4.35
C LEU A 88 12.68 11.38 4.37
N SER A 89 13.51 10.80 5.24
CA SER A 89 14.93 11.14 5.37
C SER A 89 15.86 10.29 4.51
N ASP A 90 15.48 9.05 4.21
CA ASP A 90 16.25 8.11 3.38
C ASP A 90 15.57 7.93 2.02
N LYS A 91 15.93 8.81 1.09
CA LYS A 91 15.36 8.81 -0.26
C LYS A 91 15.68 7.53 -1.04
N GLU A 92 16.90 7.00 -0.89
CA GLU A 92 17.32 5.79 -1.59
C GLU A 92 16.50 4.58 -1.14
N LYS A 93 16.31 4.40 0.17
CA LYS A 93 15.45 3.36 0.74
C LYS A 93 14.00 3.53 0.28
N SER A 94 13.48 4.74 0.34
CA SER A 94 12.12 5.07 -0.06
C SER A 94 11.85 4.70 -1.52
N GLU A 95 12.72 5.11 -2.44
CA GLU A 95 12.63 4.78 -3.87
C GLU A 95 12.74 3.28 -4.12
N LYS A 96 13.67 2.59 -3.45
CA LYS A 96 13.83 1.14 -3.56
C LYS A 96 12.56 0.39 -3.15
N LEU A 97 11.97 0.74 -2.01
CA LEU A 97 10.73 0.11 -1.55
C LEU A 97 9.56 0.36 -2.51
N ALA A 98 9.44 1.58 -3.04
CA ALA A 98 8.42 1.93 -4.03
C ALA A 98 8.56 1.11 -5.32
N ILE A 99 9.77 0.98 -5.86
CA ILE A 99 10.06 0.16 -7.05
C ILE A 99 9.71 -1.31 -6.81
N ASN A 100 10.11 -1.86 -5.67
CA ASN A 100 9.82 -3.24 -5.30
C ASN A 100 8.32 -3.49 -5.16
N GLY A 101 7.59 -2.57 -4.49
CA GLY A 101 6.13 -2.62 -4.37
C GLY A 101 5.43 -2.57 -5.74
N ASN A 102 5.89 -1.68 -6.62
CA ASN A 102 5.38 -1.59 -7.99
C ASN A 102 5.60 -2.89 -8.78
N THR A 103 6.80 -3.46 -8.69
CA THR A 103 7.14 -4.74 -9.32
C THR A 103 6.25 -5.86 -8.78
N PHE A 104 6.06 -5.91 -7.47
CA PHE A 104 5.20 -6.91 -6.83
C PHE A 104 3.75 -6.84 -7.35
N VAL A 105 3.15 -5.66 -7.38
CA VAL A 105 1.77 -5.49 -7.87
C VAL A 105 1.64 -5.85 -9.34
N LYS A 106 2.56 -5.40 -10.18
CA LYS A 106 2.53 -5.68 -11.62
C LYS A 106 2.64 -7.17 -11.93
N ASN A 107 3.47 -7.88 -11.18
CA ASN A 107 3.73 -9.29 -11.42
C ASN A 107 2.70 -10.23 -10.79
N ASN A 108 1.89 -9.75 -9.82
CA ASN A 108 1.02 -10.63 -9.05
C ASN A 108 -0.46 -10.25 -9.05
N LEU A 109 -0.78 -8.94 -9.16
CA LEU A 109 -2.12 -8.45 -8.82
C LEU A 109 -2.82 -7.67 -9.94
N THR A 110 -2.21 -7.54 -11.12
CA THR A 110 -2.89 -6.93 -12.28
C THR A 110 -3.85 -7.92 -12.93
N TRP A 111 -4.87 -7.40 -13.61
CA TRP A 111 -5.85 -8.23 -14.32
C TRP A 111 -5.22 -9.21 -15.31
N ASN A 112 -4.17 -8.79 -16.00
CA ASN A 112 -3.45 -9.67 -16.94
C ASN A 112 -2.82 -10.90 -16.26
N VAL A 113 -2.50 -10.80 -14.97
CA VAL A 113 -1.92 -11.90 -14.18
C VAL A 113 -3.01 -12.71 -13.47
N VAL A 114 -4.04 -12.02 -12.95
CA VAL A 114 -5.04 -12.65 -12.09
C VAL A 114 -6.14 -13.32 -12.90
N LEU A 115 -6.58 -12.70 -14.00
CA LEU A 115 -7.69 -13.21 -14.82
C LEU A 115 -7.45 -14.64 -15.37
N PRO A 116 -6.27 -14.98 -15.91
CA PRO A 116 -6.02 -16.36 -16.38
C PRO A 116 -6.16 -17.40 -15.25
N LYS A 117 -5.79 -17.05 -14.01
CA LYS A 117 -5.92 -17.94 -12.86
C LYS A 117 -7.39 -18.19 -12.48
N TYR A 118 -8.24 -17.15 -12.56
CA TYR A 118 -9.67 -17.30 -12.37
C TYR A 118 -10.31 -18.18 -13.46
N ILE A 119 -9.97 -17.94 -14.72
CA ILE A 119 -10.48 -18.74 -15.83
C ILE A 119 -10.10 -20.20 -15.63
N GLN A 120 -8.83 -20.48 -15.35
CA GLN A 120 -8.34 -21.84 -15.11
C GLN A 120 -9.08 -22.52 -13.94
N PHE A 121 -9.28 -21.80 -12.84
CA PHE A 121 -10.02 -22.32 -11.70
C PHE A 121 -11.45 -22.73 -12.07
N TYR A 122 -12.16 -21.91 -12.82
CA TYR A 122 -13.52 -22.25 -13.27
C TYR A 122 -13.54 -23.40 -14.29
N GLU A 123 -12.58 -23.44 -15.20
CA GLU A 123 -12.44 -24.56 -16.16
C GLU A 123 -12.18 -25.90 -15.45
N ASP A 124 -11.38 -25.88 -14.39
CA ASP A 124 -11.08 -27.08 -13.61
C ASP A 124 -12.30 -27.57 -12.83
N LEU A 125 -13.11 -26.66 -12.28
CA LEU A 125 -14.38 -27.03 -11.64
C LEU A 125 -15.43 -27.63 -12.60
N LEU A 126 -15.36 -27.33 -13.89
CA LEU A 126 -16.30 -27.85 -14.89
C LEU A 126 -15.89 -29.24 -15.45
N LYS A 127 -14.70 -29.73 -15.10
CA LYS A 127 -14.19 -31.05 -15.52
C LYS A 127 -14.61 -32.20 -14.58
N ASP A 128 -15.07 -31.86 -13.37
CA ASP A 128 -15.61 -32.79 -12.36
C ASP A 128 -17.15 -32.91 -12.51
#